data_9387cb12caa293f4c77a9dd2b77affac
#
_entry.id   9387cb12caa293f4c77a9dd2b77affac
#
_cell.length_a   1.000
_cell.length_b   1.000
_cell.length_c   1.000
_cell.angle_alpha   90.00
_cell.angle_beta   90.00
_cell.angle_gamma   90.00
#
_symmetry.space_group_name_H-M   'P 1'
#
loop_
_entity.id
_entity.type
_entity.pdbx_description
1 polymer ?
#
loop_
_entity_poly.entity_id
_entity_poly.type
_entity_poly.pdbx_seq_one_letter_code
_entity_poly.pdbx_strand_id
1 'polypeptide(L)'
;MLNKRADKLELLRIAEAVALEKSIDKELIIDSMESGIAKAAKSKFGSENEIKVLIDRDNGDIGIFRKLTIVENPENSNLEISIEQAIKLNEINKDKKIGDEVLQPLPSFDFGRIAAQTAKQVISFNVREAERERQYQDFIDKKDTILSGIVKRLEFGNVIVDLGRTEAIIQKNEM
;
A
#
# COMPACT_ATOMS: atom_id res chain seq x y z
N MET A 1 -8.14 -26.48 -7.75
CA MET A 1 -7.13 -26.12 -6.74
C MET A 1 -5.79 -25.60 -7.31
N LEU A 2 -5.45 -25.90 -8.57
CA LEU A 2 -4.21 -25.44 -9.22
C LEU A 2 -4.19 -23.93 -9.54
N ASN A 3 -5.33 -23.30 -9.84
CA ASN A 3 -5.39 -21.87 -10.18
C ASN A 3 -5.00 -20.95 -9.01
N LYS A 4 -5.39 -21.26 -7.77
CA LYS A 4 -5.09 -20.41 -6.61
C LYS A 4 -3.60 -20.28 -6.26
N ARG A 5 -2.78 -21.30 -6.58
CA ARG A 5 -1.33 -21.24 -6.36
C ARG A 5 -0.60 -20.43 -7.42
N ALA A 6 -1.08 -20.48 -8.66
CA ALA A 6 -0.53 -19.67 -9.75
C ALA A 6 -0.76 -18.17 -9.49
N ASP A 7 -1.98 -17.80 -9.05
CA ASP A 7 -2.38 -16.42 -8.80
C ASP A 7 -1.56 -15.76 -7.65
N LYS A 8 -1.12 -16.54 -6.65
CA LYS A 8 -0.35 -16.06 -5.49
C LYS A 8 1.09 -15.69 -5.86
N LEU A 9 1.78 -16.58 -6.55
CA LEU A 9 3.14 -16.34 -7.06
C LEU A 9 3.16 -15.23 -8.12
N GLU A 10 2.07 -15.07 -8.87
CA GLU A 10 1.91 -14.00 -9.84
C GLU A 10 1.92 -12.61 -9.18
N LEU A 11 1.31 -12.47 -8.01
CA LEU A 11 1.33 -11.22 -7.22
C LEU A 11 2.76 -10.79 -6.86
N LEU A 12 3.59 -11.70 -6.36
CA LEU A 12 4.99 -11.40 -6.03
C LEU A 12 5.81 -11.07 -7.28
N ARG A 13 5.57 -11.76 -8.40
CA ARG A 13 6.21 -11.45 -9.69
C ARG A 13 5.82 -10.08 -10.22
N ILE A 14 4.55 -9.68 -10.08
CA ILE A 14 4.09 -8.34 -10.45
C ILE A 14 4.79 -7.30 -9.57
N ALA A 15 4.87 -7.52 -8.25
CA ALA A 15 5.58 -6.63 -7.34
C ALA A 15 7.06 -6.49 -7.72
N GLU A 16 7.74 -7.59 -8.04
CA GLU A 16 9.14 -7.57 -8.52
C GLU A 16 9.30 -6.82 -9.85
N ALA A 17 8.45 -7.08 -10.82
CA ALA A 17 8.50 -6.42 -12.13
C ALA A 17 8.32 -4.90 -12.00
N VAL A 18 7.34 -4.46 -11.18
CA VAL A 18 7.09 -3.04 -10.93
C VAL A 18 8.25 -2.40 -10.15
N ALA A 19 8.77 -3.08 -9.15
CA ALA A 19 9.92 -2.62 -8.37
C ALA A 19 11.15 -2.38 -9.25
N LEU A 20 11.45 -3.31 -10.16
CA LEU A 20 12.55 -3.20 -11.11
C LEU A 20 12.29 -2.08 -12.14
N GLU A 21 11.11 -2.03 -12.75
CA GLU A 21 10.77 -1.03 -13.76
C GLU A 21 10.85 0.39 -13.22
N LYS A 22 10.36 0.59 -12.00
CA LYS A 22 10.29 1.91 -11.36
C LYS A 22 11.49 2.23 -10.48
N SER A 23 12.39 1.26 -10.27
CA SER A 23 13.53 1.36 -9.33
C SER A 23 13.08 1.75 -7.90
N ILE A 24 11.99 1.16 -7.45
CA ILE A 24 11.39 1.33 -6.12
C ILE A 24 11.62 0.05 -5.33
N ASP A 25 11.69 0.16 -4.00
CA ASP A 25 11.82 -1.01 -3.13
C ASP A 25 10.61 -1.95 -3.29
N LYS A 26 10.87 -3.26 -3.42
CA LYS A 26 9.85 -4.30 -3.51
C LYS A 26 8.93 -4.30 -2.29
N GLU A 27 9.47 -4.06 -1.09
CA GLU A 27 8.67 -4.01 0.13
C GLU A 27 7.62 -2.89 0.07
N LEU A 28 8.00 -1.72 -0.43
CA LEU A 28 7.06 -0.60 -0.58
C LEU A 28 5.92 -0.93 -1.55
N ILE A 29 6.22 -1.70 -2.60
CA ILE A 29 5.17 -2.17 -3.54
C ILE A 29 4.25 -3.17 -2.85
N ILE A 30 4.78 -4.11 -2.07
CA ILE A 30 3.98 -5.09 -1.34
C ILE A 30 3.09 -4.40 -0.29
N ASP A 31 3.62 -3.44 0.48
CA ASP A 31 2.85 -2.65 1.45
C ASP A 31 1.71 -1.87 0.78
N SER A 32 1.99 -1.35 -0.43
CA SER A 32 0.98 -0.68 -1.24
C SER A 32 -0.13 -1.64 -1.70
N MET A 33 0.24 -2.87 -2.05
CA MET A 33 -0.71 -3.93 -2.38
C MET A 33 -1.55 -4.33 -1.17
N GLU A 34 -0.94 -4.51 -0.01
CA GLU A 34 -1.64 -4.79 1.26
C GLU A 34 -2.68 -3.70 1.56
N SER A 35 -2.28 -2.42 1.45
CA SER A 35 -3.16 -1.27 1.64
C SER A 35 -4.33 -1.26 0.65
N GLY A 36 -4.06 -1.54 -0.62
CA GLY A 36 -5.08 -1.63 -1.67
C GLY A 36 -6.09 -2.74 -1.40
N ILE A 37 -5.61 -3.92 -1.03
CA ILE A 37 -6.45 -5.07 -0.69
C ILE A 37 -7.25 -4.80 0.60
N ALA A 38 -6.64 -4.15 1.61
CA ALA A 38 -7.33 -3.79 2.85
C ALA A 38 -8.49 -2.82 2.58
N LYS A 39 -8.30 -1.84 1.69
CA LYS A 39 -9.37 -0.92 1.27
C LYS A 39 -10.52 -1.64 0.58
N ALA A 40 -10.22 -2.59 -0.30
CA ALA A 40 -11.22 -3.42 -0.95
C ALA A 40 -11.95 -4.34 0.04
N ALA A 41 -11.21 -4.93 1.01
CA ALA A 41 -11.77 -5.74 2.07
C ALA A 41 -12.70 -4.92 3.00
N LYS A 42 -12.33 -3.67 3.33
CA LYS A 42 -13.21 -2.73 4.07
C LYS A 42 -14.53 -2.51 3.35
N SER A 43 -14.52 -2.35 2.04
CA SER A 43 -15.75 -2.21 1.25
C SER A 43 -16.66 -3.43 1.35
N LYS A 44 -16.09 -4.63 1.50
CA LYS A 44 -16.84 -5.89 1.58
C LYS A 44 -17.30 -6.24 2.99
N PHE A 45 -16.44 -6.08 3.99
CA PHE A 45 -16.70 -6.48 5.37
C PHE A 45 -17.31 -5.36 6.23
N GLY A 46 -17.44 -4.16 5.68
CA GLY A 46 -17.93 -2.96 6.35
C GLY A 46 -16.83 -1.95 6.62
N SER A 47 -17.12 -0.69 6.34
CA SER A 47 -16.19 0.44 6.51
C SER A 47 -15.77 0.67 7.97
N GLU A 48 -16.57 0.20 8.91
CA GLU A 48 -16.39 0.34 10.36
C GLU A 48 -15.32 -0.60 10.92
N ASN A 49 -14.96 -1.65 10.16
CA ASN A 49 -13.92 -2.59 10.58
C ASN A 49 -12.53 -2.04 10.27
N GLU A 50 -11.61 -2.22 11.19
CA GLU A 50 -10.19 -1.99 10.91
C GLU A 50 -9.60 -3.28 10.33
N ILE A 51 -9.35 -3.25 9.02
CA ILE A 51 -8.87 -4.42 8.27
C ILE A 51 -7.36 -4.28 8.07
N LYS A 52 -6.62 -5.32 8.44
CA LYS A 52 -5.20 -5.50 8.12
C LYS A 52 -5.05 -6.66 7.15
N VAL A 53 -4.28 -6.43 6.11
CA VAL A 53 -3.90 -7.46 5.13
C VAL A 53 -2.41 -7.70 5.25
N LEU A 54 -2.00 -8.95 5.19
CA LEU A 54 -0.60 -9.36 5.18
C LEU A 54 -0.38 -10.27 3.97
N ILE A 55 0.64 -9.98 3.20
CA ILE A 55 1.09 -10.80 2.07
C ILE A 55 2.37 -11.51 2.52
N ASP A 56 2.34 -12.83 2.49
CA ASP A 56 3.54 -13.64 2.75
C ASP A 56 4.57 -13.40 1.65
N ARG A 57 5.79 -13.02 2.03
CA ARG A 57 6.86 -12.63 1.11
C ARG A 57 7.45 -13.82 0.34
N ASP A 58 7.28 -15.04 0.85
CA ASP A 58 7.86 -16.25 0.26
C ASP A 58 6.90 -16.94 -0.70
N ASN A 59 5.62 -17.04 -0.33
CA ASN A 59 4.63 -17.81 -1.08
C ASN A 59 3.50 -16.98 -1.70
N GLY A 60 3.42 -15.68 -1.37
CA GLY A 60 2.38 -14.77 -1.85
C GLY A 60 1.01 -15.01 -1.24
N ASP A 61 0.92 -15.75 -0.13
CA ASP A 61 -0.35 -15.96 0.56
C ASP A 61 -0.89 -14.67 1.16
N ILE A 62 -2.19 -14.43 0.96
CA ILE A 62 -2.87 -13.24 1.46
C ILE A 62 -3.67 -13.62 2.68
N GLY A 63 -3.27 -13.11 3.84
CA GLY A 63 -4.03 -13.14 5.08
C GLY A 63 -4.84 -11.85 5.26
N ILE A 64 -6.14 -11.99 5.49
CA ILE A 64 -7.02 -10.86 5.79
C ILE A 64 -7.43 -10.98 7.25
N PHE A 65 -7.21 -9.93 8.01
CA PHE A 65 -7.46 -9.89 9.44
C PHE A 65 -8.28 -8.66 9.80
N ARG A 66 -9.18 -8.84 10.75
CA ARG A 66 -9.79 -7.72 11.46
C ARG A 66 -8.95 -7.41 12.69
N LYS A 67 -8.54 -6.17 12.84
CA LYS A 67 -7.81 -5.68 14.00
C LYS A 67 -8.80 -5.29 15.08
N LEU A 68 -8.63 -5.84 16.26
CA LEU A 68 -9.46 -5.59 17.42
C LEU A 68 -8.58 -5.16 18.60
N THR A 69 -9.06 -4.25 19.41
CA THR A 69 -8.39 -3.81 20.64
C THR A 69 -9.00 -4.54 21.84
N ILE A 70 -8.16 -5.06 22.74
CA ILE A 70 -8.61 -5.71 23.96
C ILE A 70 -9.07 -4.64 24.95
N VAL A 71 -10.31 -4.72 25.40
CA VAL A 71 -10.91 -3.85 26.40
C VAL A 71 -11.63 -4.66 27.49
N GLU A 72 -11.89 -4.06 28.66
CA GLU A 72 -12.65 -4.73 29.72
C GLU A 72 -14.10 -4.96 29.32
N ASN A 73 -14.74 -3.92 28.80
CA ASN A 73 -16.13 -3.95 28.37
C ASN A 73 -16.22 -3.50 26.91
N PRO A 74 -16.29 -4.42 25.94
CA PRO A 74 -16.40 -4.06 24.54
C PRO A 74 -17.77 -3.42 24.24
N GLU A 75 -17.76 -2.16 23.83
CA GLU A 75 -18.94 -1.43 23.37
C GLU A 75 -19.14 -1.59 21.86
N ASN A 76 -18.06 -1.65 21.12
CA ASN A 76 -18.09 -1.81 19.66
C ASN A 76 -17.45 -3.14 19.23
N SER A 77 -18.29 -4.14 18.96
CA SER A 77 -17.85 -5.47 18.53
C SER A 77 -17.06 -5.50 17.21
N ASN A 78 -17.02 -4.40 16.45
CA ASN A 78 -16.25 -4.30 15.21
C ASN A 78 -14.78 -3.88 15.45
N LEU A 79 -14.51 -3.21 16.58
CA LEU A 79 -13.20 -2.66 16.92
C LEU A 79 -12.63 -3.21 18.22
N GLU A 80 -13.49 -3.76 19.09
CA GLU A 80 -13.14 -4.13 20.46
C GLU A 80 -13.46 -5.59 20.73
N ILE A 81 -12.69 -6.18 21.64
CA ILE A 81 -12.85 -7.56 22.07
C ILE A 81 -12.51 -7.70 23.54
N SER A 82 -13.23 -8.57 24.29
CA SER A 82 -12.85 -8.89 25.66
C SER A 82 -11.64 -9.83 25.70
N ILE A 83 -10.90 -9.82 26.81
CA ILE A 83 -9.73 -10.67 27.00
C ILE A 83 -10.06 -12.16 26.89
N GLU A 84 -11.23 -12.57 27.40
CA GLU A 84 -11.70 -13.96 27.31
C GLU A 84 -11.97 -14.40 25.86
N GLN A 85 -12.55 -13.52 25.07
CA GLN A 85 -12.81 -13.78 23.65
C GLN A 85 -11.53 -13.78 22.85
N ALA A 86 -10.57 -12.91 23.18
CA ALA A 86 -9.26 -12.86 22.53
C ALA A 86 -8.47 -14.16 22.72
N ILE A 87 -8.51 -14.73 23.94
CA ILE A 87 -7.89 -16.03 24.25
C ILE A 87 -8.55 -17.17 23.48
N LYS A 88 -9.88 -17.15 23.34
CA LYS A 88 -10.62 -18.16 22.54
C LYS A 88 -10.30 -18.09 21.04
N LEU A 89 -9.98 -16.91 20.52
CA LEU A 89 -9.57 -16.76 19.12
C LEU A 89 -8.22 -17.41 18.84
N ASN A 90 -7.25 -17.22 19.72
CA ASN A 90 -5.94 -17.84 19.61
C ASN A 90 -5.29 -17.90 21.01
N GLU A 91 -4.76 -19.08 21.38
CA GLU A 91 -4.05 -19.27 22.64
C GLU A 91 -2.81 -18.36 22.81
N ILE A 92 -2.21 -17.92 21.73
CA ILE A 92 -1.09 -16.94 21.72
C ILE A 92 -1.50 -15.62 22.41
N ASN A 93 -2.78 -15.31 22.46
CA ASN A 93 -3.28 -14.09 23.09
C ASN A 93 -3.35 -14.14 24.62
N LYS A 94 -2.95 -15.24 25.26
CA LYS A 94 -2.95 -15.38 26.74
C LYS A 94 -2.06 -14.36 27.45
N ASP A 95 -0.98 -13.94 26.81
CA ASP A 95 -0.03 -12.99 27.39
C ASP A 95 -0.36 -11.53 27.08
N LYS A 96 -1.42 -11.28 26.31
CA LYS A 96 -1.87 -9.93 25.95
C LYS A 96 -2.68 -9.28 27.07
N LYS A 97 -2.56 -7.95 27.15
CA LYS A 97 -3.19 -7.10 28.16
C LYS A 97 -4.26 -6.22 27.54
N ILE A 98 -5.04 -5.58 28.40
CA ILE A 98 -5.99 -4.54 27.98
C ILE A 98 -5.22 -3.43 27.29
N GLY A 99 -5.70 -3.01 26.11
CA GLY A 99 -5.06 -2.06 25.23
C GLY A 99 -4.23 -2.69 24.10
N ASP A 100 -3.95 -3.99 24.16
CA ASP A 100 -3.23 -4.69 23.09
C ASP A 100 -4.13 -4.99 21.89
N GLU A 101 -3.50 -5.09 20.73
CA GLU A 101 -4.19 -5.40 19.47
C GLU A 101 -4.20 -6.91 19.20
N VAL A 102 -5.33 -7.40 18.72
CA VAL A 102 -5.55 -8.79 18.30
C VAL A 102 -5.98 -8.83 16.84
N LEU A 103 -5.43 -9.77 16.10
CA LEU A 103 -5.79 -10.02 14.73
C LEU A 103 -6.73 -11.23 14.64
N GLN A 104 -7.98 -10.97 14.25
CA GLN A 104 -8.96 -12.00 13.99
C GLN A 104 -8.94 -12.34 12.50
N PRO A 105 -8.63 -13.60 12.12
CA PRO A 105 -8.63 -13.99 10.72
C PRO A 105 -10.04 -13.89 10.12
N LEU A 106 -10.14 -13.28 8.95
CA LEU A 106 -11.35 -13.23 8.16
C LEU A 106 -11.27 -14.23 7.00
N PRO A 107 -12.41 -14.75 6.53
CA PRO A 107 -12.42 -15.67 5.41
C PRO A 107 -11.85 -14.97 4.16
N SER A 108 -10.94 -15.66 3.48
CA SER A 108 -10.46 -15.21 2.18
C SER A 108 -11.63 -15.20 1.20
N PHE A 109 -11.75 -14.15 0.41
CA PHE A 109 -12.75 -14.05 -0.64
C PHE A 109 -12.07 -13.83 -1.98
N ASP A 110 -12.79 -14.19 -3.04
CA ASP A 110 -12.36 -13.87 -4.39
C ASP A 110 -12.56 -12.37 -4.61
N PHE A 111 -11.51 -11.68 -5.00
CA PHE A 111 -11.57 -10.26 -5.29
C PHE A 111 -12.39 -10.07 -6.56
N GLY A 112 -13.68 -9.79 -6.42
CA GLY A 112 -14.51 -9.41 -7.54
C GLY A 112 -13.92 -8.23 -8.31
N ARG A 113 -14.36 -8.02 -9.55
CA ARG A 113 -13.83 -6.98 -10.45
C ARG A 113 -13.66 -5.60 -9.78
N ILE A 114 -14.61 -5.20 -8.93
CA ILE A 114 -14.59 -3.90 -8.25
C ILE A 114 -13.44 -3.82 -7.24
N ALA A 115 -13.24 -4.89 -6.45
CA ALA A 115 -12.16 -4.96 -5.47
C ALA A 115 -10.79 -4.98 -6.15
N ALA A 116 -10.63 -5.72 -7.25
CA ALA A 116 -9.41 -5.75 -8.04
C ALA A 116 -9.10 -4.37 -8.66
N GLN A 117 -10.11 -3.67 -9.18
CA GLN A 117 -9.92 -2.31 -9.70
C GLN A 117 -9.51 -1.31 -8.61
N THR A 118 -10.15 -1.38 -7.43
CA THR A 118 -9.81 -0.50 -6.31
C THR A 118 -8.37 -0.76 -5.84
N ALA A 119 -7.98 -2.03 -5.69
CA ALA A 119 -6.61 -2.40 -5.35
C ALA A 119 -5.61 -1.85 -6.39
N LYS A 120 -5.88 -2.05 -7.69
CA LYS A 120 -5.05 -1.52 -8.77
C LYS A 120 -4.90 0.00 -8.72
N GLN A 121 -5.96 0.74 -8.42
CA GLN A 121 -5.91 2.19 -8.31
C GLN A 121 -5.04 2.64 -7.13
N VAL A 122 -5.19 2.00 -5.96
CA VAL A 122 -4.38 2.33 -4.77
C VAL A 122 -2.91 1.98 -4.99
N ILE A 123 -2.62 0.83 -5.61
CA ILE A 123 -1.25 0.46 -6.00
C ILE A 123 -0.67 1.52 -6.92
N SER A 124 -1.40 1.91 -7.98
CA SER A 124 -0.93 2.93 -8.92
C SER A 124 -0.71 4.29 -8.26
N PHE A 125 -1.54 4.65 -7.29
CA PHE A 125 -1.39 5.89 -6.53
C PHE A 125 -0.12 5.83 -5.66
N ASN A 126 0.06 4.77 -4.87
CA ASN A 126 1.20 4.63 -3.97
C ASN A 126 2.53 4.52 -4.74
N VAL A 127 2.54 3.86 -5.90
CA VAL A 127 3.71 3.81 -6.78
C VAL A 127 4.08 5.22 -7.26
N ARG A 128 3.09 6.03 -7.68
CA ARG A 128 3.35 7.43 -8.08
C ARG A 128 3.87 8.28 -6.93
N GLU A 129 3.32 8.12 -5.73
CA GLU A 129 3.82 8.83 -4.54
C GLU A 129 5.27 8.46 -4.22
N ALA A 130 5.62 7.17 -4.28
CA ALA A 130 6.98 6.70 -4.09
C ALA A 130 7.94 7.23 -5.17
N GLU A 131 7.51 7.30 -6.44
CA GLU A 131 8.28 7.93 -7.51
C GLU A 131 8.52 9.42 -7.25
N ARG A 132 7.50 10.15 -6.79
CA ARG A 132 7.59 11.58 -6.46
C ARG A 132 8.54 11.81 -5.29
N GLU A 133 8.42 11.02 -4.24
CA GLU A 133 9.31 11.13 -3.08
C GLU A 133 10.77 10.87 -3.48
N ARG A 134 11.00 9.85 -4.29
CA ARG A 134 12.35 9.57 -4.81
C ARG A 134 12.88 10.72 -5.66
N GLN A 135 12.06 11.26 -6.58
CA GLN A 135 12.44 12.42 -7.37
C GLN A 135 12.77 13.62 -6.47
N TYR A 136 11.97 13.84 -5.43
CA TYR A 136 12.23 14.89 -4.45
C TYR A 136 13.59 14.70 -3.76
N GLN A 137 13.89 13.50 -3.29
CA GLN A 137 15.18 13.18 -2.66
C GLN A 137 16.37 13.34 -3.63
N ASP A 138 16.21 12.95 -4.90
CA ASP A 138 17.25 13.11 -5.92
C ASP A 138 17.59 14.58 -6.21
N PHE A 139 16.69 15.54 -5.92
CA PHE A 139 16.84 16.96 -6.27
C PHE A 139 16.86 17.91 -5.08
N ILE A 140 16.55 17.49 -3.84
CA ILE A 140 16.53 18.37 -2.67
C ILE A 140 17.88 19.02 -2.40
N ASP A 141 18.97 18.25 -2.54
CA ASP A 141 20.34 18.72 -2.32
C ASP A 141 20.88 19.59 -3.48
N LYS A 142 20.12 19.62 -4.60
CA LYS A 142 20.48 20.41 -5.79
C LYS A 142 19.83 21.78 -5.83
N LYS A 143 19.09 22.12 -4.78
CA LYS A 143 18.53 23.47 -4.63
C LYS A 143 19.67 24.50 -4.67
N ASP A 144 19.43 25.62 -5.35
CA ASP A 144 20.39 26.69 -5.56
C ASP A 144 21.66 26.30 -6.35
N THR A 145 21.64 25.17 -7.05
CA THR A 145 22.72 24.77 -7.96
C THR A 145 22.30 24.90 -9.44
N ILE A 146 23.30 25.01 -10.31
CA ILE A 146 23.06 25.07 -11.76
C ILE A 146 22.89 23.65 -12.28
N LEU A 147 21.78 23.40 -12.96
CA LEU A 147 21.50 22.13 -13.62
C LEU A 147 21.45 22.33 -15.13
N SER A 148 21.95 21.32 -15.85
CA SER A 148 21.85 21.28 -17.33
C SER A 148 20.72 20.34 -17.73
N GLY A 149 19.93 20.73 -18.71
CA GLY A 149 18.82 19.94 -19.22
C GLY A 149 18.54 20.24 -20.69
N ILE A 150 17.67 19.45 -21.29
CA ILE A 150 17.26 19.59 -22.68
C ILE A 150 15.85 20.18 -22.73
N VAL A 151 15.68 21.26 -23.50
CA VAL A 151 14.34 21.83 -23.69
C VAL A 151 13.48 20.83 -24.46
N LYS A 152 12.36 20.41 -23.86
CA LYS A 152 11.47 19.41 -24.41
C LYS A 152 10.29 20.03 -25.16
N ARG A 153 9.66 21.03 -24.58
CA ARG A 153 8.48 21.71 -25.13
C ARG A 153 8.19 23.05 -24.46
N LEU A 154 7.34 23.82 -25.11
CA LEU A 154 6.72 25.01 -24.52
C LEU A 154 5.27 24.71 -24.17
N GLU A 155 4.89 24.97 -22.92
CA GLU A 155 3.52 24.81 -22.43
C GLU A 155 3.02 26.10 -21.76
N PHE A 156 1.93 26.66 -22.25
CA PHE A 156 1.32 27.87 -21.71
C PHE A 156 2.31 29.04 -21.49
N GLY A 157 3.34 29.13 -22.34
CA GLY A 157 4.38 30.13 -22.25
C GLY A 157 5.53 29.79 -21.31
N ASN A 158 5.49 28.65 -20.63
CA ASN A 158 6.60 28.13 -19.82
C ASN A 158 7.46 27.16 -20.64
N VAL A 159 8.75 27.08 -20.32
CA VAL A 159 9.67 26.13 -20.94
C VAL A 159 9.75 24.86 -20.07
N ILE A 160 9.48 23.72 -20.67
CA ILE A 160 9.66 22.41 -20.02
C ILE A 160 11.04 21.88 -20.42
N VAL A 161 11.86 21.61 -19.38
CA VAL A 161 13.23 21.13 -19.52
C VAL A 161 13.34 19.72 -18.97
N ASP A 162 13.86 18.81 -19.75
CA ASP A 162 14.14 17.44 -19.31
C ASP A 162 15.50 17.39 -18.61
N LEU A 163 15.49 16.96 -17.34
CA LEU A 163 16.69 16.73 -16.52
C LEU A 163 17.10 15.26 -16.48
N GLY A 164 16.52 14.41 -17.33
CA GLY A 164 16.78 12.98 -17.44
C GLY A 164 15.82 12.13 -16.61
N ARG A 165 15.66 12.40 -15.32
CA ARG A 165 14.74 11.66 -14.43
C ARG A 165 13.45 12.39 -14.10
N THR A 166 13.45 13.71 -14.29
CA THR A 166 12.30 14.58 -14.04
C THR A 166 12.28 15.73 -15.02
N GLU A 167 11.14 16.38 -15.14
CA GLU A 167 10.97 17.60 -15.91
C GLU A 167 11.01 18.82 -14.97
N ALA A 168 11.75 19.84 -15.35
CA ALA A 168 11.73 21.14 -14.71
C ALA A 168 10.90 22.13 -15.52
N ILE A 169 10.35 23.13 -14.86
CA ILE A 169 9.58 24.21 -15.50
C ILE A 169 10.30 25.53 -15.27
N ILE A 170 10.64 26.23 -16.35
CA ILE A 170 11.06 27.63 -16.31
C ILE A 170 9.82 28.47 -16.61
N GLN A 171 9.43 29.29 -15.65
CA GLN A 171 8.24 30.14 -15.79
C GLN A 171 8.52 31.29 -16.77
N LYS A 172 7.48 31.71 -17.48
CA LYS A 172 7.56 32.81 -18.44
C LYS A 172 8.20 34.10 -17.88
N ASN A 173 8.04 34.32 -16.58
CA ASN A 173 8.56 35.53 -15.91
C ASN A 173 10.07 35.45 -15.64
N GLU A 174 10.70 34.29 -15.85
CA GLU A 174 12.10 34.01 -15.57
C GLU A 174 12.93 33.79 -16.84
N MET A 175 12.32 34.05 -17.99
CA MET A 175 12.95 33.97 -19.32
C MET A 175 13.36 35.33 -19.84
#